data_10f7a9e189f958214c3e90a99458a26a
#
_entry.id   10f7a9e189f958214c3e90a99458a26a
#
_cell.length_a   1.000
_cell.length_b   1.000
_cell.length_c   1.000
_cell.angle_alpha   90.00
_cell.angle_beta   90.00
_cell.angle_gamma   90.00
#
_symmetry.space_group_name_H-M   'P 1'
#
loop_
_entity.id
_entity.type
_entity.pdbx_description
1 polymer ?
#
loop_
_entity_poly.entity_id
_entity_poly.type
_entity_poly.pdbx_seq_one_letter_code
_entity_poly.pdbx_strand_id
1 'polypeptide(L)'
;SISCMDKERDLSWERRHMPKEAYFDFNMIQAVALNINYCFKSDNYRVLFDIYDQDPIEYSADGTVSQKDIEPIYRAVTDEEGKFSGEMNIPADISEVWLSSDYLATASPLKLTIDDSRRLSFNQDAYITALRSQTASKTRGVTVNQHTYLKEWHVLPDADWDNNGRPTNLEPKINIPPADVLYNIKYVFRKVTVKDESGKSKVMNISQNYPEFFDGSIKMTSDIPIVNPTEVSLVFINSSAAWYNTVGYYTYPTNNPPQSASDIKQIIAFPNTSPVYKTLGVGALVCGEEIKLKYWNEETQEYEDKFPAGVTIGWCLQGMGFKSKLTSETDKDKVGDIIKGMGARYSTRNLNTNNTQRTVSLRDSKSGQIVAVGFEDNIDFDYADAIFYIHTSEKNAIDPALPALPEDPEAIPEQYKISYSGTLAFEDLWPKLGDYDMNDVMVKYTSTMTRNAL
;
A
#
# COMPACT_ATOMS: atom_id res chain seq x y z
N SER A 1 11.03 -3.95 -77.15
CA SER A 1 10.37 -4.43 -75.94
C SER A 1 11.16 -5.58 -75.36
N ILE A 2 11.89 -5.31 -74.26
CA ILE A 2 12.59 -6.31 -73.48
C ILE A 2 11.69 -6.56 -72.26
N SER A 3 11.06 -7.75 -72.27
CA SER A 3 10.32 -8.25 -71.11
C SER A 3 11.32 -8.74 -70.08
N CYS A 4 11.52 -8.02 -69.00
CA CYS A 4 12.13 -8.56 -67.80
C CYS A 4 11.08 -9.44 -67.09
N MET A 5 11.09 -10.72 -67.38
CA MET A 5 10.50 -11.71 -66.51
C MET A 5 11.47 -11.90 -65.33
N ASP A 6 11.23 -11.20 -64.24
CA ASP A 6 11.83 -11.54 -62.95
C ASP A 6 11.29 -12.92 -62.54
N LYS A 7 12.17 -13.92 -62.60
CA LYS A 7 11.88 -15.22 -61.99
C LYS A 7 11.76 -14.99 -60.47
N GLU A 8 10.55 -15.08 -59.96
CA GLU A 8 10.37 -15.23 -58.52
C GLU A 8 11.29 -16.35 -58.01
N ARG A 9 12.26 -15.97 -57.20
CA ARG A 9 13.15 -16.93 -56.56
C ARG A 9 12.30 -17.77 -55.62
N ASP A 10 12.14 -19.08 -55.92
CA ASP A 10 11.43 -20.00 -55.05
C ASP A 10 12.23 -20.20 -53.77
N LEU A 11 11.93 -19.44 -52.72
CA LEU A 11 12.52 -19.53 -51.40
C LEU A 11 12.01 -20.73 -50.60
N SER A 12 11.10 -21.54 -51.16
CA SER A 12 10.55 -22.72 -50.48
C SER A 12 11.59 -23.77 -50.17
N TRP A 13 12.64 -23.86 -51.03
CA TRP A 13 13.78 -24.76 -50.81
C TRP A 13 14.69 -24.27 -49.70
N GLU A 14 14.99 -22.98 -49.62
CA GLU A 14 15.82 -22.39 -48.59
C GLU A 14 15.16 -22.54 -47.22
N ARG A 15 13.86 -22.30 -47.11
CA ARG A 15 13.08 -22.50 -45.89
C ARG A 15 13.10 -23.95 -45.40
N ARG A 16 13.08 -24.93 -46.29
CA ARG A 16 13.09 -26.36 -45.90
C ARG A 16 14.44 -26.85 -45.41
N HIS A 17 15.51 -26.14 -45.67
CA HIS A 17 16.88 -26.56 -45.35
C HIS A 17 17.55 -25.66 -44.31
N MET A 18 16.88 -24.59 -43.84
CA MET A 18 17.35 -23.83 -42.68
C MET A 18 17.18 -24.63 -41.37
N PRO A 19 18.17 -24.66 -40.50
CA PRO A 19 18.00 -25.18 -39.13
C PRO A 19 16.83 -24.47 -38.46
N LYS A 20 16.05 -25.19 -37.64
CA LYS A 20 14.90 -24.59 -36.91
C LYS A 20 15.31 -23.37 -36.10
N GLU A 21 16.53 -23.31 -35.63
CA GLU A 21 17.14 -22.19 -34.90
C GLU A 21 17.38 -20.95 -35.76
N ALA A 22 17.34 -21.07 -37.09
CA ALA A 22 17.49 -19.96 -38.03
C ALA A 22 16.17 -19.34 -38.46
N TYR A 23 15.02 -19.86 -38.02
CA TYR A 23 13.74 -19.21 -38.23
C TYR A 23 13.61 -18.07 -37.24
N PHE A 24 13.71 -16.84 -37.72
CA PHE A 24 13.21 -15.68 -36.99
C PHE A 24 11.72 -15.88 -36.79
N ASP A 25 11.29 -16.05 -35.53
CA ASP A 25 9.89 -15.96 -35.20
C ASP A 25 9.49 -14.48 -35.26
N PHE A 26 8.86 -14.10 -36.36
CA PHE A 26 8.32 -12.76 -36.59
C PHE A 26 7.03 -12.50 -35.79
N ASN A 27 6.69 -13.32 -34.82
CA ASN A 27 5.62 -13.00 -33.89
C ASN A 27 6.04 -11.82 -33.01
N MET A 28 5.72 -10.61 -33.45
CA MET A 28 5.98 -9.38 -32.70
C MET A 28 5.11 -9.26 -31.46
N ILE A 29 4.09 -10.10 -31.32
CA ILE A 29 3.11 -10.09 -30.24
C ILE A 29 2.96 -11.50 -29.67
N GLN A 30 2.92 -11.58 -28.33
CA GLN A 30 2.57 -12.80 -27.62
C GLN A 30 1.26 -12.60 -26.85
N ALA A 31 0.42 -13.65 -26.82
CA ALA A 31 -0.73 -13.74 -25.94
C ALA A 31 -0.28 -14.33 -24.60
N VAL A 32 -0.51 -13.62 -23.51
CA VAL A 32 -0.15 -14.02 -22.15
C VAL A 32 -1.41 -14.26 -21.34
N ALA A 33 -1.58 -15.47 -20.81
CA ALA A 33 -2.68 -15.80 -19.91
C ALA A 33 -2.41 -15.21 -18.53
N LEU A 34 -3.39 -14.50 -17.98
CA LEU A 34 -3.32 -13.84 -16.68
C LEU A 34 -4.09 -14.64 -15.64
N ASN A 35 -3.49 -14.82 -14.46
CA ASN A 35 -4.15 -15.39 -13.29
C ASN A 35 -3.67 -14.63 -12.04
N ILE A 36 -4.46 -13.65 -11.62
CA ILE A 36 -4.15 -12.76 -10.50
C ILE A 36 -5.10 -13.08 -9.35
N ASN A 37 -4.56 -13.28 -8.15
CA ASN A 37 -5.34 -13.52 -6.94
C ASN A 37 -4.75 -12.74 -5.76
N TYR A 38 -5.47 -11.72 -5.32
CA TYR A 38 -5.09 -10.92 -4.14
C TYR A 38 -5.47 -11.60 -2.81
N CYS A 39 -6.17 -12.74 -2.85
CA CYS A 39 -6.50 -13.55 -1.67
C CYS A 39 -7.25 -12.78 -0.59
N PHE A 40 -8.20 -11.94 -0.95
CA PHE A 40 -8.96 -11.17 0.03
C PHE A 40 -9.83 -12.06 0.92
N LYS A 41 -9.93 -11.65 2.19
CA LYS A 41 -10.76 -12.30 3.21
C LYS A 41 -12.07 -11.54 3.46
N SER A 42 -12.31 -10.47 2.70
CA SER A 42 -13.52 -9.66 2.71
C SER A 42 -14.29 -9.86 1.42
N ASP A 43 -15.59 -10.03 1.54
CA ASP A 43 -16.49 -10.13 0.38
C ASP A 43 -16.67 -8.78 -0.30
N ASN A 44 -16.95 -8.80 -1.61
CA ASN A 44 -17.28 -7.64 -2.43
C ASN A 44 -16.16 -6.61 -2.57
N TYR A 45 -14.90 -7.00 -2.38
CA TYR A 45 -13.76 -6.11 -2.59
C TYR A 45 -13.13 -6.33 -3.97
N ARG A 46 -13.56 -5.51 -4.94
CA ARG A 46 -13.00 -5.46 -6.29
C ARG A 46 -11.89 -4.42 -6.35
N VAL A 47 -10.83 -4.70 -7.07
CA VAL A 47 -9.73 -3.76 -7.25
C VAL A 47 -9.42 -3.56 -8.73
N LEU A 48 -9.16 -2.32 -9.10
CA LEU A 48 -8.55 -1.95 -10.36
C LEU A 48 -7.04 -2.17 -10.26
N PHE A 49 -6.44 -2.83 -11.23
CA PHE A 49 -5.00 -3.02 -11.31
C PHE A 49 -4.47 -2.73 -12.69
N ASP A 50 -3.21 -2.37 -12.73
CA ASP A 50 -2.44 -2.05 -13.92
C ASP A 50 -1.26 -3.00 -14.08
N ILE A 51 -0.91 -3.28 -15.32
CA ILE A 51 0.33 -3.97 -15.68
C ILE A 51 1.16 -3.02 -16.54
N TYR A 52 2.44 -2.84 -16.18
CA TYR A 52 3.40 -2.00 -16.87
C TYR A 52 4.56 -2.84 -17.41
N ASP A 53 5.16 -2.39 -18.51
CA ASP A 53 6.38 -2.98 -19.09
C ASP A 53 7.67 -2.46 -18.44
N GLN A 54 7.56 -1.49 -17.55
CA GLN A 54 8.64 -0.91 -16.77
C GLN A 54 8.17 -0.57 -15.35
N ASP A 55 9.12 -0.36 -14.42
CA ASP A 55 8.77 0.04 -13.05
C ASP A 55 7.97 1.35 -13.05
N PRO A 56 6.71 1.33 -12.58
CA PRO A 56 5.87 2.53 -12.55
C PRO A 56 6.27 3.53 -11.46
N ILE A 57 7.24 3.18 -10.60
CA ILE A 57 7.63 4.00 -9.46
C ILE A 57 9.00 4.60 -9.69
N GLU A 58 9.15 5.86 -9.28
CA GLU A 58 10.41 6.55 -9.17
C GLU A 58 10.80 6.72 -7.69
N TYR A 59 12.05 6.37 -7.37
CA TYR A 59 12.61 6.44 -6.03
C TYR A 59 13.61 7.58 -5.95
N SER A 60 13.33 8.57 -5.10
CA SER A 60 14.24 9.67 -4.83
C SER A 60 15.32 9.28 -3.82
N ALA A 61 16.42 9.99 -3.80
CA ALA A 61 17.55 9.72 -2.91
C ALA A 61 17.20 9.85 -1.41
N ASP A 62 16.20 10.66 -1.08
CA ASP A 62 15.67 10.85 0.28
C ASP A 62 14.67 9.75 0.70
N GLY A 63 14.37 8.78 -0.19
CA GLY A 63 13.42 7.72 0.04
C GLY A 63 11.97 8.06 -0.35
N THR A 64 11.73 9.26 -0.88
CA THR A 64 10.43 9.63 -1.42
C THR A 64 10.09 8.78 -2.65
N VAL A 65 8.85 8.32 -2.71
CA VAL A 65 8.34 7.46 -3.78
C VAL A 65 7.27 8.22 -4.55
N SER A 66 7.39 8.26 -5.87
CA SER A 66 6.42 8.90 -6.75
C SER A 66 6.03 8.00 -7.93
N GLN A 67 4.80 8.15 -8.40
CA GLN A 67 4.33 7.46 -9.60
C GLN A 67 4.90 8.16 -10.83
N LYS A 68 5.48 7.39 -11.76
CA LYS A 68 5.90 7.88 -13.07
C LYS A 68 4.67 8.21 -13.94
N ASP A 69 4.82 9.18 -14.81
CA ASP A 69 3.80 9.52 -15.83
C ASP A 69 3.96 8.59 -17.04
N ILE A 70 3.54 7.33 -16.86
CA ILE A 70 3.58 6.29 -17.90
C ILE A 70 2.24 5.59 -17.99
N GLU A 71 1.88 5.14 -19.18
CA GLU A 71 0.66 4.39 -19.40
C GLU A 71 0.87 2.90 -19.14
N PRO A 72 -0.13 2.20 -18.55
CA PRO A 72 -0.09 0.75 -18.40
C PRO A 72 -0.27 0.07 -19.76
N ILE A 73 0.38 -1.09 -19.93
CA ILE A 73 0.14 -1.95 -21.09
C ILE A 73 -1.12 -2.80 -20.97
N TYR A 74 -1.63 -2.96 -19.75
CA TYR A 74 -2.89 -3.66 -19.48
C TYR A 74 -3.55 -3.09 -18.23
N ARG A 75 -4.88 -3.07 -18.21
CA ARG A 75 -5.67 -2.64 -17.06
C ARG A 75 -6.91 -3.51 -16.92
N ALA A 76 -7.23 -3.94 -15.72
CA ALA A 76 -8.42 -4.73 -15.45
C ALA A 76 -8.92 -4.55 -14.01
N VAL A 77 -10.11 -5.06 -13.74
CA VAL A 77 -10.74 -5.11 -12.43
C VAL A 77 -10.91 -6.57 -12.02
N THR A 78 -10.61 -6.88 -10.77
CA THR A 78 -10.85 -8.22 -10.20
C THR A 78 -12.34 -8.47 -9.99
N ASP A 79 -12.70 -9.71 -9.72
CA ASP A 79 -14.00 -10.07 -9.16
C ASP A 79 -14.11 -9.65 -7.68
N GLU A 80 -15.24 -10.01 -7.06
CA GLU A 80 -15.56 -9.69 -5.65
C GLU A 80 -14.65 -10.37 -4.64
N GLU A 81 -13.94 -11.42 -5.07
CA GLU A 81 -12.98 -12.16 -4.24
C GLU A 81 -11.52 -11.70 -4.47
N GLY A 82 -11.31 -10.67 -5.29
CA GLY A 82 -9.97 -10.19 -5.63
C GLY A 82 -9.24 -11.07 -6.64
N LYS A 83 -9.98 -11.85 -7.46
CA LYS A 83 -9.44 -12.72 -8.49
C LYS A 83 -9.67 -12.15 -9.88
N PHE A 84 -8.72 -12.41 -10.77
CA PHE A 84 -8.84 -12.08 -12.18
C PHE A 84 -8.23 -13.20 -13.04
N SER A 85 -8.94 -13.59 -14.08
CA SER A 85 -8.43 -14.46 -15.14
C SER A 85 -8.73 -13.82 -16.48
N GLY A 86 -7.73 -13.77 -17.37
CA GLY A 86 -7.87 -13.15 -18.67
C GLY A 86 -6.65 -13.36 -19.55
N GLU A 87 -6.58 -12.60 -20.62
CA GLU A 87 -5.46 -12.63 -21.57
C GLU A 87 -5.04 -11.21 -21.93
N MET A 88 -3.75 -10.98 -22.07
CA MET A 88 -3.20 -9.76 -22.63
C MET A 88 -2.30 -10.07 -23.84
N ASN A 89 -2.34 -9.19 -24.83
CA ASN A 89 -1.46 -9.23 -26.01
C ASN A 89 -0.40 -8.16 -25.84
N ILE A 90 0.86 -8.57 -25.79
CA ILE A 90 2.01 -7.69 -25.56
C ILE A 90 3.14 -8.01 -26.52
N PRO A 91 4.13 -7.12 -26.72
CA PRO A 91 5.34 -7.41 -27.49
C PRO A 91 6.01 -8.71 -27.03
N ALA A 92 6.49 -9.49 -28.00
CA ALA A 92 7.04 -10.84 -27.74
C ALA A 92 8.36 -10.83 -26.96
N ASP A 93 9.05 -9.72 -26.94
CA ASP A 93 10.32 -9.50 -26.21
C ASP A 93 10.13 -9.16 -24.72
N ILE A 94 8.90 -8.88 -24.28
CA ILE A 94 8.62 -8.60 -22.89
C ILE A 94 8.52 -9.91 -22.13
N SER A 95 9.43 -10.13 -21.17
CA SER A 95 9.47 -11.28 -20.27
C SER A 95 9.16 -10.93 -18.81
N GLU A 96 9.24 -9.66 -18.45
CA GLU A 96 9.00 -9.15 -17.12
C GLU A 96 8.04 -7.97 -17.17
N VAL A 97 7.16 -7.89 -16.19
CA VAL A 97 6.17 -6.82 -16.07
C VAL A 97 6.00 -6.40 -14.61
N TRP A 98 5.38 -5.25 -14.38
CA TRP A 98 5.05 -4.75 -13.05
C TRP A 98 3.53 -4.74 -12.86
N LEU A 99 3.06 -5.50 -11.87
CA LEU A 99 1.67 -5.47 -11.41
C LEU A 99 1.54 -4.36 -10.37
N SER A 100 0.61 -3.44 -10.57
CA SER A 100 0.40 -2.29 -9.71
C SER A 100 -1.09 -2.04 -9.44
N SER A 101 -1.40 -1.65 -8.21
CA SER A 101 -2.73 -1.19 -7.81
C SER A 101 -2.59 -0.15 -6.69
N ASP A 102 -3.41 0.88 -6.72
CA ASP A 102 -3.52 1.87 -5.65
C ASP A 102 -4.63 1.53 -4.63
N TYR A 103 -5.29 0.39 -4.83
CA TYR A 103 -6.29 -0.12 -3.90
C TYR A 103 -5.62 -0.71 -2.66
N LEU A 104 -6.19 -0.43 -1.49
CA LEU A 104 -5.65 -0.88 -0.21
C LEU A 104 -5.68 -2.42 -0.11
N ALA A 105 -4.86 -2.97 0.77
CA ALA A 105 -4.67 -4.40 0.97
C ALA A 105 -4.01 -5.15 -0.20
N THR A 106 -3.49 -4.46 -1.20
CA THR A 106 -2.76 -5.06 -2.33
C THR A 106 -1.26 -4.90 -2.17
N ALA A 107 -0.51 -5.96 -2.41
CA ALA A 107 0.93 -5.86 -2.59
C ALA A 107 1.22 -5.17 -3.93
N SER A 108 1.87 -4.00 -3.92
CA SER A 108 2.04 -3.14 -5.10
C SER A 108 3.16 -2.11 -4.91
N PRO A 109 3.94 -1.78 -5.97
CA PRO A 109 4.03 -2.52 -7.22
C PRO A 109 4.87 -3.80 -7.09
N LEU A 110 4.64 -4.77 -7.95
CA LEU A 110 5.36 -6.05 -7.97
C LEU A 110 5.94 -6.33 -9.34
N LYS A 111 7.23 -6.66 -9.38
CA LYS A 111 7.87 -7.19 -10.58
C LYS A 111 7.54 -8.68 -10.70
N LEU A 112 6.95 -9.08 -11.81
CA LEU A 112 6.55 -10.45 -12.11
C LEU A 112 7.18 -10.92 -13.42
N THR A 113 7.49 -12.21 -13.50
CA THR A 113 8.04 -12.84 -14.70
C THR A 113 6.95 -13.63 -15.42
N ILE A 114 6.88 -13.48 -16.74
CA ILE A 114 6.06 -14.31 -17.61
C ILE A 114 6.77 -15.65 -17.78
N ASP A 115 6.08 -16.75 -17.51
CA ASP A 115 6.67 -18.09 -17.62
C ASP A 115 6.82 -18.55 -19.08
N ASP A 116 7.59 -19.64 -19.30
CA ASP A 116 7.84 -20.23 -20.61
C ASP A 116 6.55 -20.70 -21.32
N SER A 117 5.47 -20.90 -20.57
CA SER A 117 4.14 -21.23 -21.10
C SER A 117 3.30 -20.00 -21.40
N ARG A 118 3.88 -18.80 -21.39
CA ARG A 118 3.22 -17.51 -21.61
C ARG A 118 2.08 -17.28 -20.61
N ARG A 119 2.36 -17.52 -19.33
CA ARG A 119 1.44 -17.24 -18.23
C ARG A 119 2.05 -16.26 -17.25
N LEU A 120 1.23 -15.37 -16.75
CA LEU A 120 1.52 -14.47 -15.63
C LEU A 120 0.61 -14.85 -14.47
N SER A 121 1.19 -15.40 -13.42
CA SER A 121 0.46 -15.85 -12.25
C SER A 121 0.91 -15.11 -11.00
N PHE A 122 -0.03 -14.64 -10.21
CA PHE A 122 0.20 -13.99 -8.92
C PHE A 122 -0.78 -14.49 -7.87
N ASN A 123 -0.27 -14.84 -6.70
CA ASN A 123 -1.05 -15.17 -5.51
C ASN A 123 -0.45 -14.42 -4.32
N GLN A 124 -1.19 -13.50 -3.73
CA GLN A 124 -0.68 -12.59 -2.71
C GLN A 124 -0.28 -13.33 -1.42
N ASP A 125 -1.07 -14.29 -0.96
CA ASP A 125 -0.75 -15.07 0.26
C ASP A 125 0.55 -15.86 0.09
N ALA A 126 0.74 -16.47 -1.08
CA ALA A 126 1.99 -17.19 -1.40
C ALA A 126 3.18 -16.22 -1.47
N TYR A 127 3.00 -15.05 -2.06
CA TYR A 127 4.02 -14.01 -2.15
C TYR A 127 4.45 -13.52 -0.75
N ILE A 128 3.49 -13.19 0.12
CA ILE A 128 3.76 -12.75 1.49
C ILE A 128 4.46 -13.86 2.29
N THR A 129 4.00 -15.11 2.15
CA THR A 129 4.64 -16.27 2.80
C THR A 129 6.09 -16.43 2.38
N ALA A 130 6.39 -16.28 1.08
CA ALA A 130 7.75 -16.34 0.56
C ALA A 130 8.63 -15.20 1.11
N LEU A 131 8.13 -13.98 1.17
CA LEU A 131 8.85 -12.83 1.75
C LEU A 131 9.20 -13.09 3.22
N ARG A 132 8.26 -13.55 4.02
CA ARG A 132 8.45 -13.86 5.45
C ARG A 132 9.44 -15.00 5.65
N SER A 133 9.42 -16.03 4.80
CA SER A 133 10.36 -17.16 4.85
C SER A 133 11.80 -16.74 4.52
N GLN A 134 12.01 -15.87 3.54
CA GLN A 134 13.32 -15.34 3.18
C GLN A 134 13.93 -14.53 4.34
N THR A 135 13.11 -13.79 5.07
CA THR A 135 13.57 -13.01 6.22
C THR A 135 13.89 -13.92 7.41
N ALA A 136 13.05 -14.92 7.70
CA ALA A 136 13.28 -15.90 8.76
C ALA A 136 14.55 -16.72 8.54
N SER A 137 14.92 -17.06 7.29
CA SER A 137 16.14 -17.83 6.98
C SER A 137 17.43 -17.04 7.25
N LYS A 138 17.38 -15.72 7.15
CA LYS A 138 18.53 -14.84 7.50
C LYS A 138 18.72 -14.67 9.01
N THR A 139 17.72 -15.01 9.80
CA THR A 139 17.72 -14.90 11.28
C THR A 139 17.86 -16.26 12.00
N ARG A 140 18.21 -17.34 11.29
CA ARG A 140 18.46 -18.65 11.89
C ARG A 140 19.57 -18.55 12.94
N GLY A 141 19.17 -18.64 14.22
CA GLY A 141 20.07 -18.65 15.37
C GLY A 141 19.83 -17.55 16.40
N VAL A 142 18.90 -16.63 16.15
CA VAL A 142 18.51 -15.64 17.16
C VAL A 142 17.34 -16.21 17.94
N THR A 143 17.60 -16.63 19.17
CA THR A 143 16.61 -16.76 20.24
C THR A 143 15.73 -15.52 20.21
N VAL A 144 14.43 -15.63 20.49
CA VAL A 144 13.53 -14.47 20.72
C VAL A 144 14.24 -13.57 21.72
N ASN A 145 14.96 -12.58 21.22
CA ASN A 145 15.74 -11.69 22.04
C ASN A 145 14.80 -10.58 22.45
N GLN A 146 14.72 -10.38 23.75
CA GLN A 146 14.12 -9.21 24.34
C GLN A 146 14.69 -7.97 23.62
N HIS A 147 13.89 -7.35 22.76
CA HIS A 147 14.24 -6.10 22.14
C HIS A 147 14.20 -4.99 23.20
N THR A 148 15.05 -4.00 23.06
CA THR A 148 15.04 -2.82 23.91
C THR A 148 14.09 -1.77 23.33
N TYR A 149 13.58 -0.91 24.20
CA TYR A 149 12.72 0.21 23.82
C TYR A 149 12.96 1.39 24.77
N LEU A 150 12.46 2.56 24.36
CA LEU A 150 12.61 3.78 25.14
C LEU A 150 11.86 3.65 26.47
N LYS A 151 12.41 4.26 27.52
CA LYS A 151 11.89 4.16 28.90
C LYS A 151 10.46 4.66 29.09
N GLU A 152 10.03 5.58 28.22
CA GLU A 152 8.67 6.15 28.21
C GLU A 152 7.63 5.23 27.55
N TRP A 153 8.08 4.17 26.89
CA TRP A 153 7.21 3.18 26.27
C TRP A 153 7.00 1.97 27.18
N HIS A 154 5.83 1.39 27.07
CA HIS A 154 5.43 0.16 27.74
C HIS A 154 5.02 -0.90 26.71
N VAL A 155 5.10 -2.15 27.10
CA VAL A 155 4.70 -3.30 26.29
C VAL A 155 3.58 -4.02 27.02
N LEU A 156 2.57 -4.48 26.29
CA LEU A 156 1.51 -5.30 26.87
C LEU A 156 2.08 -6.60 27.45
N PRO A 157 1.48 -7.14 28.53
CA PRO A 157 1.87 -8.44 29.04
C PRO A 157 1.87 -9.48 27.92
N ASP A 158 2.89 -10.33 27.89
CA ASP A 158 3.07 -11.41 26.89
C ASP A 158 3.20 -10.95 25.43
N ALA A 159 3.38 -9.65 25.17
CA ALA A 159 3.67 -9.12 23.85
C ALA A 159 5.17 -8.96 23.65
N ASP A 160 5.63 -9.32 22.44
CA ASP A 160 6.97 -9.13 21.92
C ASP A 160 6.86 -8.95 20.39
N TRP A 161 7.95 -8.87 19.70
CA TRP A 161 7.98 -8.79 18.24
C TRP A 161 9.24 -9.42 17.66
N ASP A 162 9.21 -9.76 16.40
CA ASP A 162 10.38 -10.29 15.69
C ASP A 162 11.32 -9.17 15.21
N ASN A 163 12.44 -9.54 14.62
CA ASN A 163 13.44 -8.59 14.10
C ASN A 163 12.92 -7.69 12.95
N ASN A 164 11.74 -7.96 12.43
CA ASN A 164 11.07 -7.13 11.44
C ASN A 164 10.02 -6.20 12.08
N GLY A 165 9.78 -6.36 13.38
CA GLY A 165 8.78 -5.61 14.12
C GLY A 165 7.37 -6.17 14.03
N ARG A 166 7.20 -7.43 13.62
CA ARG A 166 5.90 -8.09 13.60
C ARG A 166 5.54 -8.53 15.02
N PRO A 167 4.41 -8.06 15.60
CA PRO A 167 4.01 -8.40 16.95
C PRO A 167 3.70 -9.90 17.12
N THR A 168 3.97 -10.44 18.29
CA THR A 168 3.63 -11.83 18.65
C THR A 168 2.19 -12.00 19.09
N ASN A 169 1.54 -10.91 19.52
CA ASN A 169 0.15 -10.88 20.01
C ASN A 169 -0.88 -10.53 18.93
N LEU A 170 -0.54 -10.72 17.65
CA LEU A 170 -1.50 -10.61 16.55
C LEU A 170 -2.60 -11.66 16.68
N GLU A 171 -3.83 -11.26 16.38
CA GLU A 171 -4.94 -12.20 16.27
C GLU A 171 -4.65 -13.22 15.14
N PRO A 172 -5.06 -14.49 15.31
CA PRO A 172 -4.71 -15.54 14.36
C PRO A 172 -5.41 -15.39 12.99
N LYS A 173 -6.47 -14.60 12.91
CA LYS A 173 -7.22 -14.34 11.68
C LYS A 173 -7.04 -12.89 11.26
N ILE A 174 -6.80 -12.70 9.97
CA ILE A 174 -6.82 -11.38 9.35
C ILE A 174 -8.24 -10.81 9.39
N ASN A 175 -8.36 -9.56 9.82
CA ASN A 175 -9.62 -8.81 9.88
C ASN A 175 -9.56 -7.65 8.88
N ILE A 176 -9.89 -7.92 7.62
CA ILE A 176 -10.04 -6.87 6.61
C ILE A 176 -11.39 -6.19 6.83
N PRO A 177 -11.45 -4.86 6.86
CA PRO A 177 -12.71 -4.15 7.05
C PRO A 177 -13.66 -4.40 5.85
N PRO A 178 -14.97 -4.10 6.00
CA PRO A 178 -15.90 -4.14 4.88
C PRO A 178 -15.37 -3.36 3.66
N ALA A 179 -15.71 -3.83 2.47
CA ALA A 179 -15.18 -3.28 1.22
C ALA A 179 -15.43 -1.76 1.08
N ASP A 180 -16.62 -1.30 1.43
CA ASP A 180 -16.97 0.13 1.40
C ASP A 180 -16.09 0.97 2.34
N VAL A 181 -15.73 0.45 3.51
CA VAL A 181 -14.79 1.12 4.42
C VAL A 181 -13.39 1.23 3.78
N LEU A 182 -12.90 0.18 3.13
CA LEU A 182 -11.62 0.23 2.41
C LEU A 182 -11.64 1.23 1.26
N TYR A 183 -12.71 1.25 0.47
CA TYR A 183 -12.87 2.23 -0.61
C TYR A 183 -12.89 3.66 -0.06
N ASN A 184 -13.62 3.90 1.02
CA ASN A 184 -13.72 5.21 1.66
C ASN A 184 -12.37 5.67 2.23
N ILE A 185 -11.61 4.78 2.88
CA ILE A 185 -10.26 5.07 3.37
C ILE A 185 -9.33 5.43 2.20
N LYS A 186 -9.32 4.61 1.14
CA LYS A 186 -8.54 4.92 -0.07
C LYS A 186 -8.90 6.29 -0.63
N TYR A 187 -10.18 6.59 -0.76
CA TYR A 187 -10.69 7.83 -1.32
C TYR A 187 -10.24 9.05 -0.53
N VAL A 188 -10.35 9.01 0.79
CA VAL A 188 -10.03 10.15 1.65
C VAL A 188 -8.52 10.41 1.75
N PHE A 189 -7.70 9.36 1.80
CA PHE A 189 -6.24 9.50 1.92
C PHE A 189 -5.48 9.53 0.58
N ARG A 190 -6.20 9.53 -0.56
CA ARG A 190 -5.57 9.60 -1.88
C ARG A 190 -4.87 10.93 -2.12
N LYS A 191 -3.82 10.90 -2.93
CA LYS A 191 -3.23 12.09 -3.54
C LYS A 191 -3.88 12.31 -4.91
N VAL A 192 -4.35 13.52 -5.15
CA VAL A 192 -5.03 13.89 -6.40
C VAL A 192 -4.22 14.97 -7.11
N THR A 193 -3.83 14.72 -8.36
CA THR A 193 -3.17 15.73 -9.18
C THR A 193 -4.25 16.57 -9.89
N VAL A 194 -4.26 17.86 -9.60
CA VAL A 194 -5.12 18.85 -10.26
C VAL A 194 -4.27 19.86 -11.02
N LYS A 195 -4.83 20.48 -12.06
CA LYS A 195 -4.20 21.61 -12.73
C LYS A 195 -4.72 22.90 -12.10
N ASP A 196 -3.80 23.79 -11.76
CA ASP A 196 -4.15 25.13 -11.31
C ASP A 196 -4.60 26.03 -12.49
N GLU A 197 -5.01 27.26 -12.21
CA GLU A 197 -5.46 28.22 -13.21
C GLU A 197 -4.41 28.54 -14.29
N SER A 198 -3.13 28.33 -13.99
CA SER A 198 -2.00 28.48 -14.93
C SER A 198 -1.72 27.22 -15.75
N GLY A 199 -2.43 26.12 -15.51
CA GLY A 199 -2.21 24.81 -16.13
C GLY A 199 -1.10 24.00 -15.49
N LYS A 200 -0.50 24.46 -14.37
CA LYS A 200 0.54 23.75 -13.63
C LYS A 200 -0.08 22.66 -12.76
N SER A 201 0.52 21.47 -12.78
CA SER A 201 0.07 20.37 -11.93
C SER A 201 0.37 20.65 -10.46
N LYS A 202 -0.63 20.41 -9.61
CA LYS A 202 -0.53 20.46 -8.16
C LYS A 202 -1.08 19.17 -7.57
N VAL A 203 -0.35 18.58 -6.63
CA VAL A 203 -0.81 17.42 -5.87
C VAL A 203 -1.57 17.92 -4.64
N MET A 204 -2.78 17.41 -4.46
CA MET A 204 -3.61 17.68 -3.28
C MET A 204 -3.81 16.39 -2.50
N ASN A 205 -3.69 16.49 -1.18
CA ASN A 205 -3.92 15.39 -0.24
C ASN A 205 -5.12 15.71 0.67
N ILE A 206 -5.35 14.91 1.69
CA ILE A 206 -6.47 15.04 2.62
C ILE A 206 -6.54 16.44 3.25
N SER A 207 -5.41 17.06 3.58
CA SER A 207 -5.39 18.39 4.24
C SER A 207 -5.91 19.51 3.35
N GLN A 208 -5.76 19.39 2.03
CA GLN A 208 -6.32 20.33 1.07
C GLN A 208 -7.74 19.95 0.60
N ASN A 209 -8.02 18.63 0.52
CA ASN A 209 -9.33 18.13 0.05
C ASN A 209 -10.42 18.27 1.13
N TYR A 210 -10.03 18.20 2.41
CA TYR A 210 -10.92 18.26 3.57
C TYR A 210 -10.35 19.19 4.65
N PRO A 211 -10.22 20.50 4.37
CA PRO A 211 -9.60 21.45 5.30
C PRO A 211 -10.34 21.53 6.64
N GLU A 212 -11.65 21.25 6.67
CA GLU A 212 -12.48 21.25 7.87
C GLU A 212 -12.00 20.27 8.97
N PHE A 213 -11.27 19.20 8.59
CA PHE A 213 -10.68 18.29 9.57
C PHE A 213 -9.45 18.87 10.28
N PHE A 214 -8.91 19.99 9.79
CA PHE A 214 -7.61 20.52 10.23
C PHE A 214 -7.66 22.01 10.65
N ASP A 215 -8.66 22.76 10.26
CA ASP A 215 -8.78 24.20 10.51
C ASP A 215 -9.36 24.57 11.88
N GLY A 216 -9.78 23.56 12.66
CA GLY A 216 -10.36 23.76 14.00
C GLY A 216 -11.86 23.99 13.99
N SER A 217 -12.54 23.96 12.83
CA SER A 217 -14.01 24.05 12.72
C SER A 217 -14.69 22.84 13.38
N ILE A 218 -14.07 21.67 13.27
CA ILE A 218 -14.45 20.45 14.00
C ILE A 218 -13.52 20.27 15.20
N LYS A 219 -14.10 20.25 16.40
CA LYS A 219 -13.30 20.21 17.64
C LYS A 219 -12.65 18.86 17.94
N MET A 220 -13.30 17.78 17.53
CA MET A 220 -12.86 16.42 17.79
C MET A 220 -12.50 15.74 16.47
N THR A 221 -11.20 15.68 16.16
CA THR A 221 -10.70 15.15 14.88
C THR A 221 -9.56 14.15 15.04
N SER A 222 -9.07 13.92 16.23
CA SER A 222 -7.84 13.12 16.45
C SER A 222 -8.03 12.01 17.48
N ASP A 223 -8.24 12.36 18.75
CA ASP A 223 -8.39 11.39 19.82
C ASP A 223 -9.80 10.79 19.84
N ILE A 224 -9.95 9.57 20.32
CA ILE A 224 -11.21 8.81 20.23
C ILE A 224 -11.81 8.61 21.62
N PRO A 225 -12.85 9.36 22.01
CA PRO A 225 -13.55 9.16 23.26
C PRO A 225 -14.42 7.90 23.22
N ILE A 226 -14.36 7.14 24.32
CA ILE A 226 -15.22 5.99 24.59
C ILE A 226 -16.36 6.43 25.50
N VAL A 227 -17.57 6.30 24.99
CA VAL A 227 -18.80 6.75 25.71
C VAL A 227 -19.58 5.60 26.35
N ASN A 228 -19.33 4.36 25.92
CA ASN A 228 -19.84 3.14 26.55
C ASN A 228 -18.72 2.10 26.68
N PRO A 229 -18.70 1.29 27.74
CA PRO A 229 -17.64 0.29 27.95
C PRO A 229 -17.58 -0.70 26.79
N THR A 230 -16.34 -0.95 26.28
CA THR A 230 -16.14 -1.79 25.10
C THR A 230 -14.75 -2.41 25.05
N GLU A 231 -14.59 -3.54 24.39
CA GLU A 231 -13.29 -3.99 23.90
C GLU A 231 -12.92 -3.20 22.65
N VAL A 232 -11.64 -2.96 22.44
CA VAL A 232 -11.11 -2.22 21.29
C VAL A 232 -10.02 -3.04 20.63
N SER A 233 -10.18 -3.26 19.32
CA SER A 233 -9.16 -3.85 18.47
C SER A 233 -8.55 -2.81 17.55
N LEU A 234 -7.25 -2.94 17.28
CA LEU A 234 -6.49 -2.12 16.36
C LEU A 234 -6.04 -2.96 15.17
N VAL A 235 -6.37 -2.50 13.96
CA VAL A 235 -6.11 -3.22 12.71
C VAL A 235 -5.26 -2.37 11.78
N PHE A 236 -4.15 -2.93 11.31
CA PHE A 236 -3.29 -2.29 10.33
C PHE A 236 -3.94 -2.25 8.94
N ILE A 237 -3.86 -1.13 8.26
CA ILE A 237 -4.32 -0.96 6.87
C ILE A 237 -3.14 -0.79 5.92
N ASN A 238 -2.37 0.29 6.06
CA ASN A 238 -1.29 0.62 5.15
C ASN A 238 -0.33 1.65 5.76
N SER A 239 0.81 1.84 5.10
CA SER A 239 1.73 2.95 5.35
C SER A 239 2.38 3.35 4.04
N SER A 240 2.37 4.65 3.74
CA SER A 240 3.14 5.24 2.64
C SER A 240 4.46 5.84 3.11
N ALA A 241 4.76 5.80 4.41
CA ALA A 241 5.96 6.39 4.99
C ALA A 241 7.25 5.83 4.38
N ALA A 242 8.21 6.70 4.15
CA ALA A 242 9.60 6.29 3.89
C ALA A 242 10.25 5.73 5.16
N TRP A 243 9.83 6.18 6.32
CA TRP A 243 10.37 5.84 7.63
C TRP A 243 9.80 4.52 8.16
N TYR A 244 10.56 3.90 9.07
CA TYR A 244 10.12 2.76 9.87
C TYR A 244 9.59 3.29 11.21
N ASN A 245 8.30 3.56 11.24
CA ASN A 245 7.65 4.18 12.38
C ASN A 245 7.14 3.13 13.36
N THR A 246 7.22 3.46 14.65
CA THR A 246 6.56 2.70 15.73
C THR A 246 5.30 3.42 16.13
N VAL A 247 4.17 2.71 16.20
CA VAL A 247 2.89 3.26 16.66
C VAL A 247 2.47 2.63 17.96
N GLY A 248 1.99 3.46 18.85
CA GLY A 248 1.39 3.07 20.11
C GLY A 248 0.17 3.90 20.46
N TYR A 249 -0.39 3.62 21.61
CA TYR A 249 -1.56 4.29 22.14
C TYR A 249 -1.38 4.64 23.62
N TYR A 250 -2.22 5.52 24.09
CA TYR A 250 -2.38 5.87 25.49
C TYR A 250 -3.84 6.20 25.78
N THR A 251 -4.18 6.25 27.05
CA THR A 251 -5.53 6.64 27.48
C THR A 251 -5.46 7.73 28.53
N TYR A 252 -6.52 8.52 28.59
CA TYR A 252 -6.71 9.54 29.60
C TYR A 252 -8.20 9.76 29.87
N PRO A 253 -8.59 10.28 31.07
CA PRO A 253 -9.96 10.68 31.32
C PRO A 253 -10.41 11.79 30.36
N THR A 254 -11.53 11.60 29.67
CA THR A 254 -12.00 12.52 28.63
C THR A 254 -12.11 13.98 29.11
N ASN A 255 -12.45 14.17 30.40
CA ASN A 255 -12.55 15.48 31.03
C ASN A 255 -11.22 16.04 31.56
N ASN A 256 -10.14 15.30 31.45
CA ASN A 256 -8.81 15.71 31.92
C ASN A 256 -7.72 15.33 30.91
N PRO A 257 -7.65 16.01 29.75
CA PRO A 257 -6.65 15.71 28.71
C PRO A 257 -5.22 16.01 29.22
N PRO A 258 -4.22 15.24 28.75
CA PRO A 258 -2.83 15.36 29.18
C PRO A 258 -2.26 16.73 28.76
N GLN A 259 -1.42 17.29 29.62
CA GLN A 259 -0.75 18.58 29.37
C GLN A 259 0.69 18.40 28.92
N SER A 260 1.28 17.24 29.21
CA SER A 260 2.63 16.89 28.81
C SER A 260 2.74 15.40 28.50
N ALA A 261 3.80 15.01 27.80
CA ALA A 261 4.07 13.60 27.50
C ALA A 261 4.33 12.74 28.74
N SER A 262 4.67 13.36 29.88
CA SER A 262 4.83 12.65 31.15
C SER A 262 3.50 12.26 31.80
N ASP A 263 2.38 12.82 31.35
CA ASP A 263 1.05 12.53 31.88
C ASP A 263 0.41 11.28 31.25
N ILE A 264 1.09 10.68 30.25
CA ILE A 264 0.55 9.55 29.50
C ILE A 264 1.42 8.31 29.65
N LYS A 265 0.78 7.14 29.63
CA LYS A 265 1.44 5.84 29.53
C LYS A 265 1.37 5.36 28.08
N GLN A 266 2.49 5.47 27.36
CA GLN A 266 2.58 5.06 25.96
C GLN A 266 2.76 3.55 25.87
N ILE A 267 1.85 2.86 25.19
CA ILE A 267 1.86 1.40 25.04
C ILE A 267 2.12 1.07 23.57
N ILE A 268 3.16 0.28 23.30
CA ILE A 268 3.50 -0.15 21.93
C ILE A 268 2.36 -1.02 21.38
N ALA A 269 1.88 -0.67 20.20
CA ALA A 269 0.92 -1.45 19.46
C ALA A 269 1.57 -2.14 18.26
N PHE A 270 2.14 -1.36 17.34
CA PHE A 270 2.88 -1.84 16.18
C PHE A 270 4.32 -1.34 16.23
N PRO A 271 5.29 -2.20 16.56
CA PRO A 271 6.71 -1.83 16.60
C PRO A 271 7.22 -1.29 15.26
N ASN A 272 6.75 -1.83 14.15
CA ASN A 272 7.05 -1.38 12.80
C ASN A 272 5.77 -1.35 11.95
N THR A 273 5.31 -0.17 11.57
CA THR A 273 4.09 0.04 10.76
C THR A 273 4.33 -0.09 9.25
N SER A 274 5.46 -0.60 8.82
CA SER A 274 5.73 -0.81 7.40
C SER A 274 5.10 -2.10 6.90
N PRO A 275 4.45 -2.09 5.72
CA PRO A 275 3.92 -3.31 5.12
C PRO A 275 5.05 -4.27 4.73
N VAL A 276 4.78 -5.57 4.79
CA VAL A 276 5.77 -6.63 4.53
C VAL A 276 6.38 -6.55 3.13
N TYR A 277 5.65 -6.03 2.16
CA TYR A 277 6.07 -5.81 0.77
C TYR A 277 6.67 -4.42 0.51
N LYS A 278 7.06 -3.69 1.55
CA LYS A 278 7.74 -2.40 1.37
C LYS A 278 9.01 -2.56 0.56
N THR A 279 9.13 -1.81 -0.52
CA THR A 279 10.16 -1.98 -1.54
C THR A 279 11.58 -1.62 -1.06
N LEU A 280 11.71 -0.69 -0.13
CA LEU A 280 13.00 -0.14 0.32
C LEU A 280 13.47 -0.69 1.67
N GLY A 281 13.06 -1.89 2.06
CA GLY A 281 13.57 -2.47 3.29
C GLY A 281 12.69 -3.57 3.90
N VAL A 282 12.74 -3.69 5.22
CA VAL A 282 12.10 -4.78 5.96
C VAL A 282 10.73 -4.31 6.46
N GLY A 283 9.65 -4.88 5.91
CA GLY A 283 8.30 -4.67 6.41
C GLY A 283 7.84 -5.75 7.39
N ALA A 284 6.80 -5.48 8.15
CA ALA A 284 6.29 -6.35 9.20
C ALA A 284 4.86 -6.82 8.97
N LEU A 285 3.98 -5.91 8.57
CA LEU A 285 2.55 -6.07 8.62
C LEU A 285 1.91 -6.25 7.25
N VAL A 286 0.74 -6.86 7.23
CA VAL A 286 -0.17 -6.85 6.09
C VAL A 286 -1.51 -6.26 6.52
N CYS A 287 -2.27 -5.71 5.56
CA CYS A 287 -3.61 -5.19 5.84
C CYS A 287 -4.49 -6.25 6.48
N GLY A 288 -5.17 -5.88 7.57
CA GLY A 288 -6.04 -6.75 8.34
C GLY A 288 -5.37 -7.47 9.52
N GLU A 289 -4.06 -7.35 9.71
CA GLU A 289 -3.44 -7.84 10.93
C GLU A 289 -3.88 -7.00 12.13
N GLU A 290 -4.34 -7.68 13.17
CA GLU A 290 -5.09 -7.13 14.30
C GLU A 290 -4.45 -7.47 15.62
N ILE A 291 -4.46 -6.50 16.55
CA ILE A 291 -4.20 -6.72 17.97
C ILE A 291 -5.36 -6.23 18.81
N LYS A 292 -5.61 -6.88 19.93
CA LYS A 292 -6.51 -6.37 20.97
C LYS A 292 -5.77 -5.38 21.85
N LEU A 293 -6.33 -4.19 21.99
CA LEU A 293 -5.82 -3.19 22.91
C LEU A 293 -6.26 -3.53 24.35
N LYS A 294 -5.49 -3.08 25.32
CA LYS A 294 -5.80 -3.21 26.75
C LYS A 294 -5.86 -1.82 27.36
N TYR A 295 -6.84 -1.62 28.22
CA TYR A 295 -6.95 -0.44 29.06
C TYR A 295 -6.03 -0.59 30.27
N TRP A 296 -5.18 0.40 30.53
CA TRP A 296 -4.43 0.46 31.77
C TRP A 296 -5.26 1.15 32.84
N ASN A 297 -5.62 0.43 33.90
CA ASN A 297 -6.35 0.97 35.03
C ASN A 297 -5.37 1.47 36.09
N GLU A 298 -5.28 2.78 36.28
CA GLU A 298 -4.38 3.41 37.22
C GLU A 298 -4.73 3.09 38.72
N GLU A 299 -5.99 2.79 38.98
CA GLU A 299 -6.42 2.47 40.36
C GLU A 299 -5.98 1.06 40.80
N THR A 300 -6.14 0.10 39.89
CA THR A 300 -5.79 -1.31 40.13
C THR A 300 -4.35 -1.65 39.75
N GLN A 301 -3.69 -0.80 38.95
CA GLN A 301 -2.37 -1.05 38.35
C GLN A 301 -2.35 -2.33 37.51
N GLU A 302 -3.44 -2.58 36.76
CA GLU A 302 -3.63 -3.75 35.92
C GLU A 302 -4.11 -3.37 34.53
N TYR A 303 -3.85 -4.22 33.55
CA TYR A 303 -4.44 -4.14 32.23
C TYR A 303 -5.79 -4.85 32.19
N GLU A 304 -6.79 -4.17 31.62
CA GLU A 304 -8.15 -4.67 31.45
C GLU A 304 -8.48 -4.81 29.98
N ASP A 305 -9.35 -5.77 29.63
CA ASP A 305 -9.80 -5.98 28.25
C ASP A 305 -10.78 -4.90 27.79
N LYS A 306 -11.58 -4.36 28.71
CA LYS A 306 -12.58 -3.35 28.39
C LYS A 306 -12.12 -1.95 28.75
N PHE A 307 -12.29 -1.06 27.81
CA PHE A 307 -12.13 0.38 28.01
C PHE A 307 -13.43 0.91 28.64
N PRO A 308 -13.38 1.60 29.79
CA PRO A 308 -14.57 2.15 30.43
C PRO A 308 -15.08 3.40 29.69
N ALA A 309 -16.35 3.73 29.90
CA ALA A 309 -16.90 5.02 29.48
C ALA A 309 -16.17 6.17 30.17
N GLY A 310 -16.02 7.30 29.46
CA GLY A 310 -15.34 8.50 29.97
C GLY A 310 -13.82 8.47 29.80
N VAL A 311 -13.29 7.50 29.09
CA VAL A 311 -11.87 7.41 28.69
C VAL A 311 -11.72 7.77 27.23
N THR A 312 -10.67 8.50 26.92
CA THR A 312 -10.27 8.82 25.52
C THR A 312 -9.00 8.07 25.16
N ILE A 313 -8.98 7.52 23.95
CA ILE A 313 -7.80 6.87 23.36
C ILE A 313 -7.06 7.90 22.53
N GLY A 314 -5.79 8.11 22.84
CA GLY A 314 -4.84 8.87 22.03
C GLY A 314 -3.80 7.96 21.40
N TRP A 315 -3.13 8.48 20.38
CA TRP A 315 -2.14 7.75 19.59
C TRP A 315 -0.79 8.44 19.69
N CYS A 316 0.27 7.65 19.66
CA CYS A 316 1.64 8.14 19.55
C CYS A 316 2.39 7.39 18.45
N LEU A 317 3.23 8.12 17.72
CA LEU A 317 4.09 7.60 16.67
C LEU A 317 5.52 8.04 16.96
N GLN A 318 6.44 7.09 17.01
CA GLN A 318 7.88 7.38 17.08
C GLN A 318 8.42 7.38 15.65
N GLY A 319 8.75 8.56 15.14
CA GLY A 319 9.31 8.72 13.79
C GLY A 319 10.65 8.03 13.66
N MET A 320 10.83 7.15 12.67
CA MET A 320 12.01 6.28 12.53
C MET A 320 12.32 5.50 13.84
N GLY A 321 11.26 5.15 14.57
CA GLY A 321 11.41 4.52 15.90
C GLY A 321 11.85 3.07 15.83
N PHE A 322 11.64 2.37 14.72
CA PHE A 322 12.04 0.97 14.57
C PHE A 322 13.44 0.85 13.95
N LYS A 323 14.34 0.13 14.62
CA LYS A 323 15.68 -0.15 14.13
C LYS A 323 15.66 -1.28 13.10
N SER A 324 15.65 -0.96 11.83
CA SER A 324 15.51 -1.93 10.72
C SER A 324 16.82 -2.56 10.26
N LYS A 325 17.96 -1.89 10.50
CA LYS A 325 19.30 -2.34 10.12
C LYS A 325 20.37 -1.70 10.99
N LEU A 326 21.53 -2.32 11.08
CA LEU A 326 22.72 -1.69 11.68
C LEU A 326 23.29 -0.64 10.72
N THR A 327 23.72 0.49 11.25
CA THR A 327 24.35 1.57 10.48
C THR A 327 25.88 1.47 10.50
N SER A 328 26.45 0.78 11.50
CA SER A 328 27.88 0.52 11.64
C SER A 328 28.10 -0.70 12.55
N GLU A 329 29.29 -1.28 12.55
CA GLU A 329 29.69 -2.37 13.43
C GLU A 329 29.70 -1.95 14.92
N THR A 330 29.78 -0.65 15.20
CA THR A 330 29.78 -0.08 16.56
C THR A 330 28.40 0.38 17.00
N ASP A 331 27.36 0.15 16.21
CA ASP A 331 25.98 0.51 16.55
C ASP A 331 25.52 -0.25 17.80
N LYS A 332 25.09 0.49 18.82
CA LYS A 332 24.64 -0.08 20.09
C LYS A 332 23.23 -0.65 20.02
N ASP A 333 22.43 -0.12 19.10
CA ASP A 333 21.03 -0.53 18.92
C ASP A 333 20.98 -1.78 18.06
N LYS A 334 20.22 -2.76 18.49
CA LYS A 334 20.02 -4.01 17.74
C LYS A 334 18.87 -3.84 16.76
N VAL A 335 18.90 -4.61 15.69
CA VAL A 335 17.75 -4.73 14.78
C VAL A 335 16.55 -5.23 15.57
N GLY A 336 15.43 -4.52 15.45
CA GLY A 336 14.21 -4.78 16.21
C GLY A 336 14.01 -3.88 17.44
N ASP A 337 15.02 -3.14 17.88
CA ASP A 337 14.89 -2.20 18.98
C ASP A 337 14.03 -0.99 18.61
N ILE A 338 13.34 -0.43 19.60
CA ILE A 338 12.62 0.83 19.47
C ILE A 338 13.53 1.96 19.96
N ILE A 339 13.88 2.86 19.06
CA ILE A 339 14.86 3.92 19.27
C ILE A 339 14.22 5.31 19.20
N LYS A 340 14.95 6.33 19.60
CA LYS A 340 14.47 7.72 19.58
C LYS A 340 14.13 8.20 18.17
N GLY A 341 14.90 7.77 17.16
CA GLY A 341 14.72 8.19 15.77
C GLY A 341 14.52 9.71 15.62
N MET A 342 13.44 10.09 14.97
CA MET A 342 13.04 11.50 14.74
C MET A 342 12.12 12.05 15.84
N GLY A 343 11.94 11.31 16.95
CA GLY A 343 11.12 11.72 18.08
C GLY A 343 9.64 11.36 17.96
N ALA A 344 8.89 11.68 19.00
CA ALA A 344 7.49 11.32 19.14
C ALA A 344 6.55 12.36 18.49
N ARG A 345 5.42 11.87 17.96
CA ARG A 345 4.24 12.61 17.52
C ARG A 345 3.03 12.06 18.25
N TYR A 346 2.10 12.94 18.60
CA TYR A 346 0.92 12.58 19.36
C TYR A 346 -0.35 13.01 18.65
N SER A 347 -1.42 12.25 18.83
CA SER A 347 -2.75 12.65 18.35
C SER A 347 -3.28 13.83 19.17
N THR A 348 -3.01 13.89 20.47
CA THR A 348 -3.36 15.03 21.33
C THR A 348 -2.49 16.24 20.95
N ARG A 349 -3.07 17.26 20.35
CA ARG A 349 -2.35 18.37 19.69
C ARG A 349 -1.35 19.09 20.60
N ASN A 350 -1.75 19.41 21.83
CA ASN A 350 -0.92 20.18 22.75
C ASN A 350 0.34 19.45 23.23
N LEU A 351 0.44 18.16 22.96
CA LEU A 351 1.67 17.38 23.20
C LEU A 351 2.70 17.57 22.07
N ASN A 352 2.30 18.15 20.95
CA ASN A 352 3.18 18.41 19.80
C ASN A 352 3.69 19.83 19.80
N THR A 353 4.85 20.07 19.20
CA THR A 353 5.38 21.39 18.96
C THR A 353 4.37 22.22 18.13
N ASN A 354 4.13 23.46 18.54
CA ASN A 354 3.17 24.38 17.91
C ASN A 354 1.73 23.86 17.82
N ASN A 355 1.33 22.96 18.70
CA ASN A 355 0.01 22.31 18.69
C ASN A 355 -0.34 21.69 17.32
N THR A 356 0.65 21.17 16.62
CA THR A 356 0.46 20.57 15.30
C THR A 356 -0.45 19.34 15.40
N GLN A 357 -1.47 19.29 14.56
CA GLN A 357 -2.28 18.09 14.41
C GLN A 357 -1.48 17.02 13.66
N ARG A 358 -1.41 15.82 14.24
CA ARG A 358 -0.63 14.69 13.69
C ARG A 358 -1.48 13.50 13.30
N THR A 359 -2.77 13.52 13.65
CA THR A 359 -3.71 12.46 13.26
C THR A 359 -5.03 13.03 12.81
N VAL A 360 -5.74 12.25 12.03
CA VAL A 360 -7.16 12.43 11.74
C VAL A 360 -7.89 11.12 12.00
N SER A 361 -9.02 11.20 12.71
CA SER A 361 -9.85 10.05 13.08
C SER A 361 -11.24 10.23 12.47
N LEU A 362 -11.66 9.29 11.65
CA LEU A 362 -12.86 9.36 10.82
C LEU A 362 -13.75 8.13 11.09
N ARG A 363 -14.96 8.37 11.57
CA ARG A 363 -15.88 7.31 11.99
C ARG A 363 -16.69 6.78 10.81
N ASP A 364 -16.73 5.47 10.64
CA ASP A 364 -17.69 4.84 9.74
C ASP A 364 -19.12 5.06 10.24
N SER A 365 -19.91 5.79 9.48
CA SER A 365 -21.29 6.17 9.87
C SER A 365 -22.25 5.00 9.83
N LYS A 366 -21.97 3.96 9.05
CA LYS A 366 -22.87 2.80 8.88
C LYS A 366 -22.82 1.89 10.09
N SER A 367 -21.63 1.48 10.52
CA SER A 367 -21.48 0.63 11.69
C SER A 367 -21.44 1.43 12.99
N GLY A 368 -20.87 2.62 12.96
CA GLY A 368 -20.56 3.42 14.16
C GLY A 368 -19.53 2.78 15.09
N GLN A 369 -18.96 1.61 14.70
CA GLN A 369 -18.02 0.82 15.49
C GLN A 369 -16.59 0.90 14.94
N ILE A 370 -16.40 1.45 13.76
CA ILE A 370 -15.10 1.57 13.08
C ILE A 370 -14.68 3.03 13.03
N VAL A 371 -13.44 3.31 13.40
CA VAL A 371 -12.78 4.61 13.21
C VAL A 371 -11.47 4.39 12.46
N ALA A 372 -11.39 4.95 11.26
CA ALA A 372 -10.15 5.03 10.52
C ALA A 372 -9.26 6.13 11.09
N VAL A 373 -7.97 5.86 11.26
CA VAL A 373 -6.99 6.80 11.76
C VAL A 373 -5.85 6.91 10.77
N GLY A 374 -5.55 8.13 10.35
CA GLY A 374 -4.35 8.44 9.58
C GLY A 374 -3.36 9.24 10.43
N PHE A 375 -2.09 8.90 10.33
CA PHE A 375 -1.00 9.51 11.08
C PHE A 375 0.01 10.19 10.16
N GLU A 376 0.49 11.37 10.57
CA GLU A 376 1.51 12.19 9.90
C GLU A 376 2.82 12.16 10.69
N ASP A 377 3.88 11.66 10.06
CA ASP A 377 5.20 11.54 10.71
C ASP A 377 6.10 12.77 10.49
N ASN A 378 5.89 13.56 9.44
CA ASN A 378 6.76 14.67 9.08
C ASN A 378 6.00 15.96 8.72
N ILE A 379 6.02 16.44 7.47
CA ILE A 379 5.55 17.79 7.08
C ILE A 379 4.74 17.86 5.78
N ASP A 380 4.51 16.73 5.10
CA ASP A 380 3.71 16.74 3.86
C ASP A 380 2.20 16.69 4.12
N PHE A 381 1.79 16.43 5.36
CA PHE A 381 0.43 16.49 5.85
C PHE A 381 -0.56 15.69 5.01
N ASP A 382 -0.12 14.52 4.53
CA ASP A 382 -0.99 13.58 3.81
C ASP A 382 -1.68 12.57 4.75
N TYR A 383 -1.21 12.47 5.99
CA TYR A 383 -1.74 11.60 7.05
C TYR A 383 -1.81 10.12 6.64
N ALA A 384 -0.98 9.71 5.70
CA ALA A 384 -0.91 8.35 5.19
C ALA A 384 0.35 7.58 5.63
N ASP A 385 1.14 8.16 6.55
CA ASP A 385 2.37 7.53 7.04
C ASP A 385 2.10 6.31 7.91
N ALA A 386 0.96 6.26 8.58
CA ALA A 386 0.40 5.05 9.15
C ALA A 386 -1.13 5.17 9.10
N ILE A 387 -1.76 4.24 8.39
CA ILE A 387 -3.21 4.12 8.34
C ILE A 387 -3.61 2.83 9.03
N PHE A 388 -4.49 2.95 10.01
CA PHE A 388 -5.07 1.84 10.72
C PHE A 388 -6.54 2.16 11.06
N TYR A 389 -7.27 1.18 11.54
CA TYR A 389 -8.57 1.43 12.11
C TYR A 389 -8.71 0.75 13.47
N ILE A 390 -9.56 1.30 14.31
CA ILE A 390 -10.07 0.57 15.46
C ILE A 390 -11.47 0.07 15.16
N HIS A 391 -11.83 -1.04 15.80
CA HIS A 391 -13.23 -1.41 15.94
C HIS A 391 -13.55 -1.77 17.39
N THR A 392 -14.80 -1.51 17.78
CA THR A 392 -15.31 -1.78 19.10
C THR A 392 -16.23 -3.00 19.10
N SER A 393 -16.21 -3.79 20.20
CA SER A 393 -17.14 -4.90 20.35
C SER A 393 -18.59 -4.45 20.54
N GLU A 394 -18.77 -3.26 21.14
CA GLU A 394 -20.08 -2.73 21.46
C GLU A 394 -20.48 -1.61 20.48
N LYS A 395 -21.76 -1.62 20.07
CA LYS A 395 -22.36 -0.53 19.32
C LYS A 395 -22.46 0.72 20.19
N ASN A 396 -22.37 1.89 19.56
CA ASN A 396 -22.47 3.18 20.25
C ASN A 396 -21.41 3.39 21.36
N ALA A 397 -20.28 2.69 21.28
CA ALA A 397 -19.19 2.88 22.24
C ALA A 397 -18.31 4.10 21.92
N ILE A 398 -18.27 4.51 20.65
CA ILE A 398 -17.48 5.64 20.14
C ILE A 398 -18.34 6.90 20.15
N ASP A 399 -17.74 8.03 20.55
CA ASP A 399 -18.43 9.33 20.53
C ASP A 399 -18.88 9.69 19.09
N PRO A 400 -20.18 9.88 18.86
CA PRO A 400 -20.71 10.22 17.54
C PRO A 400 -20.29 11.61 17.02
N ALA A 401 -19.68 12.45 17.85
CA ALA A 401 -19.14 13.75 17.45
C ALA A 401 -17.86 13.66 16.60
N LEU A 402 -17.21 12.48 16.54
CA LEU A 402 -16.14 12.27 15.56
C LEU A 402 -16.65 12.44 14.14
N PRO A 403 -15.88 13.11 13.25
CA PRO A 403 -16.31 13.32 11.87
C PRO A 403 -16.51 12.00 11.14
N ALA A 404 -17.47 11.99 10.24
CA ALA A 404 -17.76 10.82 9.41
C ALA A 404 -16.63 10.60 8.40
N LEU A 405 -16.32 9.34 8.16
CA LEU A 405 -15.47 8.93 7.04
C LEU A 405 -16.19 9.24 5.73
N PRO A 406 -15.64 10.11 4.86
CA PRO A 406 -16.25 10.42 3.57
C PRO A 406 -16.43 9.19 2.70
N GLU A 407 -17.58 9.10 2.05
CA GLU A 407 -17.87 8.00 1.13
C GLU A 407 -17.20 8.21 -0.23
N ASP A 408 -16.68 7.14 -0.80
CA ASP A 408 -16.19 7.13 -2.17
C ASP A 408 -17.37 7.05 -3.15
N PRO A 409 -17.63 8.09 -3.97
CA PRO A 409 -18.75 8.08 -4.90
C PRO A 409 -18.52 7.14 -6.10
N GLU A 410 -17.27 6.76 -6.35
CA GLU A 410 -16.87 5.91 -7.47
C GLU A 410 -15.86 4.84 -7.01
N ALA A 411 -16.29 4.00 -6.07
CA ALA A 411 -15.43 2.96 -5.50
C ALA A 411 -14.78 2.07 -6.58
N ILE A 412 -15.54 1.68 -7.59
CA ILE A 412 -15.07 1.04 -8.82
C ILE A 412 -15.61 1.86 -10.00
N PRO A 413 -14.76 2.34 -10.90
CA PRO A 413 -15.21 3.08 -12.07
C PRO A 413 -16.05 2.17 -12.96
N GLU A 414 -17.17 2.67 -13.50
CA GLU A 414 -18.02 1.92 -14.45
C GLU A 414 -17.23 1.50 -15.69
N GLN A 415 -16.33 2.35 -16.13
CA GLN A 415 -15.47 2.14 -17.29
C GLN A 415 -14.04 2.57 -17.00
N TYR A 416 -13.10 1.85 -17.60
CA TYR A 416 -11.70 2.23 -17.59
C TYR A 416 -11.10 2.18 -18.99
N LYS A 417 -10.06 3.00 -19.21
CA LYS A 417 -9.40 3.14 -20.51
C LYS A 417 -7.97 2.63 -20.43
N ILE A 418 -7.54 2.03 -21.52
CA ILE A 418 -6.15 1.66 -21.79
C ILE A 418 -5.75 2.31 -23.11
N SER A 419 -4.61 2.95 -23.14
CA SER A 419 -4.05 3.54 -24.36
C SER A 419 -2.75 2.86 -24.72
N TYR A 420 -2.62 2.50 -25.99
CA TYR A 420 -1.40 1.93 -26.57
C TYR A 420 -0.87 2.90 -27.61
N SER A 421 0.41 3.20 -27.54
CA SER A 421 1.09 3.95 -28.59
C SER A 421 2.24 3.14 -29.14
N GLY A 422 2.45 3.23 -30.45
CA GLY A 422 3.52 2.49 -31.10
C GLY A 422 3.91 3.11 -32.44
N THR A 423 4.94 2.56 -33.03
CA THR A 423 5.39 2.90 -34.36
C THR A 423 5.36 1.63 -35.20
N LEU A 424 4.66 1.68 -36.34
CA LEU A 424 4.73 0.67 -37.35
C LEU A 424 5.76 1.15 -38.38
N ALA A 425 6.74 0.31 -38.66
CA ALA A 425 7.73 0.56 -39.71
C ALA A 425 7.54 -0.43 -40.84
N PHE A 426 7.62 0.05 -42.06
CA PHE A 426 7.42 -0.73 -43.27
C PHE A 426 8.63 -0.59 -44.17
N GLU A 427 8.95 -1.67 -44.85
CA GLU A 427 9.93 -1.77 -45.93
C GLU A 427 9.19 -1.90 -47.26
N ASP A 428 9.48 -1.03 -48.24
CA ASP A 428 8.74 -0.94 -49.50
C ASP A 428 8.92 -2.18 -50.38
N LEU A 429 10.05 -2.85 -50.28
CA LEU A 429 10.39 -4.02 -51.07
C LEU A 429 10.11 -5.36 -50.38
N TRP A 430 9.55 -5.36 -49.20
CA TRP A 430 9.21 -6.61 -48.51
C TRP A 430 8.16 -7.47 -49.26
N PRO A 431 8.37 -8.76 -49.47
CA PRO A 431 9.48 -9.65 -49.01
C PRO A 431 10.67 -9.75 -49.98
N LYS A 432 10.83 -8.84 -50.93
CA LYS A 432 12.00 -8.77 -51.79
C LYS A 432 13.20 -8.21 -51.08
N LEU A 433 14.38 -8.34 -51.69
CA LEU A 433 15.62 -7.78 -51.15
C LEU A 433 15.57 -6.24 -51.17
N GLY A 434 15.20 -5.62 -50.08
CA GLY A 434 15.38 -4.22 -49.78
C GLY A 434 16.67 -3.98 -49.00
N ASP A 435 16.88 -2.78 -48.51
CA ASP A 435 18.01 -2.45 -47.65
C ASP A 435 17.77 -2.84 -46.16
N TYR A 436 16.54 -3.30 -45.83
CA TYR A 436 16.12 -3.82 -44.52
C TYR A 436 16.27 -2.81 -43.37
N ASP A 437 16.26 -1.53 -43.63
CA ASP A 437 16.35 -0.52 -42.60
C ASP A 437 15.00 -0.13 -41.98
N MET A 438 13.90 -0.65 -42.50
CA MET A 438 12.52 -0.52 -41.97
C MET A 438 12.08 0.93 -41.80
N ASN A 439 12.51 1.84 -42.63
CA ASN A 439 12.26 3.26 -42.51
C ASN A 439 11.47 3.89 -43.67
N ASP A 440 11.11 3.12 -44.70
CA ASP A 440 10.42 3.64 -45.88
C ASP A 440 9.06 4.26 -45.52
N VAL A 441 8.32 3.63 -44.60
CA VAL A 441 7.10 4.20 -44.06
C VAL A 441 7.06 3.95 -42.55
N MET A 442 7.04 5.02 -41.78
CA MET A 442 6.89 4.98 -40.32
C MET A 442 5.56 5.61 -39.91
N VAL A 443 4.70 4.82 -39.32
CA VAL A 443 3.38 5.26 -38.84
C VAL A 443 3.36 5.21 -37.32
N LYS A 444 3.26 6.37 -36.68
CA LYS A 444 2.97 6.45 -35.24
C LYS A 444 1.46 6.31 -35.04
N TYR A 445 1.08 5.45 -34.12
CA TYR A 445 -0.34 5.26 -33.81
C TYR A 445 -0.56 5.34 -32.28
N THR A 446 -1.77 5.72 -31.91
CA THR A 446 -2.31 5.57 -30.57
C THR A 446 -3.67 4.90 -30.67
N SER A 447 -3.85 3.81 -29.95
CA SER A 447 -5.11 3.09 -29.84
C SER A 447 -5.60 3.18 -28.40
N THR A 448 -6.87 3.56 -28.21
CA THR A 448 -7.50 3.60 -26.89
C THR A 448 -8.63 2.59 -26.84
N MET A 449 -8.60 1.71 -25.86
CA MET A 449 -9.64 0.73 -25.58
C MET A 449 -10.38 1.16 -24.31
N THR A 450 -11.72 1.20 -24.39
CA THR A 450 -12.59 1.40 -23.22
C THR A 450 -13.19 0.04 -22.87
N ARG A 451 -13.11 -0.33 -21.59
CA ARG A 451 -13.69 -1.57 -21.05
C ARG A 451 -14.67 -1.24 -19.94
N ASN A 452 -15.70 -2.04 -19.78
CA ASN A 452 -16.57 -2.00 -18.62
C ASN A 452 -15.89 -2.71 -17.45
N ALA A 453 -16.03 -2.16 -16.26
CA ALA A 453 -15.46 -2.72 -15.04
C ALA A 453 -16.35 -3.83 -14.44
N LEU A 454 -17.65 -3.81 -14.78
CA LEU A 454 -18.68 -4.73 -14.25
C LEU A 454 -19.35 -5.48 -15.38
#